data_88e45653e152d834ab0946566517a196
#
_entry.id   88e45653e152d834ab0946566517a196
#
_cell.length_a   1.000
_cell.length_b   1.000
_cell.length_c   1.000
_cell.angle_alpha   90.00
_cell.angle_beta   90.00
_cell.angle_gamma   90.00
#
_symmetry.space_group_name_H-M   'P 1'
#
loop_
_entity.id
_entity.type
_entity.pdbx_description
1 polymer ?
#
loop_
_entity_poly.entity_id
_entity_poly.type
_entity_poly.pdbx_seq_one_letter_code
_entity_poly.pdbx_strand_id
1 'polypeptide(L)'
;MTLDEWNERYRAREEIDDEPAELLVDAASPLAPGRALDLACGAGRNAVWLGQRGWNVVAIDGASEAIRLLRERDASIDARVIDLEAGAPLPFDDASFDLVAILYYLHRPLFAEAQRVVRPGGTIVCAVKMRGTYRVRPGELAAAFAGSEIVARRPVGS
;
A
#
# COMPACT_ATOMS: atom_id res chain seq x y z
N MET A 1 14.92 -7.79 4.78
CA MET A 1 14.38 -8.01 6.14
C MET A 1 13.34 -9.12 6.08
N THR A 2 13.37 -10.06 7.02
CA THR A 2 12.43 -11.16 7.07
C THR A 2 11.11 -10.76 7.75
N LEU A 3 10.07 -11.58 7.58
CA LEU A 3 8.80 -11.37 8.30
C LEU A 3 8.97 -11.44 9.80
N ASP A 4 9.86 -12.34 10.30
CA ASP A 4 10.15 -12.44 11.73
C ASP A 4 10.80 -11.15 12.26
N GLU A 5 11.73 -10.56 11.52
CA GLU A 5 12.34 -9.28 11.87
C GLU A 5 11.32 -8.15 11.90
N TRP A 6 10.42 -8.09 10.93
CA TRP A 6 9.32 -7.13 10.91
C TRP A 6 8.38 -7.32 12.10
N ASN A 7 8.00 -8.58 12.40
CA ASN A 7 7.16 -8.88 13.56
C ASN A 7 7.79 -8.41 14.86
N GLU A 8 9.11 -8.58 15.03
CA GLU A 8 9.82 -8.09 16.21
C GLU A 8 9.75 -6.56 16.32
N ARG A 9 9.94 -5.84 15.23
CA ARG A 9 9.83 -4.38 15.22
C ARG A 9 8.43 -3.90 15.57
N TYR A 10 7.40 -4.52 15.02
CA TYR A 10 6.02 -4.19 15.36
C TYR A 10 5.70 -4.55 16.81
N ARG A 11 6.18 -5.68 17.29
CA ARG A 11 6.01 -6.08 18.69
C ARG A 11 6.66 -5.08 19.64
N ALA A 12 7.84 -4.58 19.29
CA ALA A 12 8.55 -3.53 20.04
C ALA A 12 8.00 -2.11 19.78
N ARG A 13 7.05 -1.96 18.88
CA ARG A 13 6.45 -0.68 18.46
C ARG A 13 7.44 0.29 17.84
N GLU A 14 8.48 -0.21 17.19
CA GLU A 14 9.50 0.62 16.54
C GLU A 14 9.03 1.20 15.20
N GLU A 15 8.09 0.53 14.54
CA GLU A 15 7.63 0.88 13.18
C GLU A 15 6.22 1.49 13.19
N ILE A 16 5.79 2.09 14.30
CA ILE A 16 4.47 2.71 14.38
C ILE A 16 4.58 4.18 14.04
N ASP A 17 3.90 4.56 12.97
CA ASP A 17 3.71 5.93 12.54
C ASP A 17 2.20 6.17 12.39
N ASP A 18 1.70 7.26 12.94
CA ASP A 18 0.28 7.59 12.90
C ASP A 18 -0.11 8.53 11.75
N GLU A 19 0.89 9.16 11.12
CA GLU A 19 0.64 10.09 10.04
C GLU A 19 0.55 9.35 8.70
N PRO A 20 -0.50 9.58 7.90
CA PRO A 20 -0.58 9.01 6.56
C PRO A 20 0.50 9.59 5.63
N ALA A 21 0.86 8.83 4.61
CA ALA A 21 1.80 9.32 3.60
C ALA A 21 1.20 10.53 2.88
N GLU A 22 1.99 11.59 2.75
CA GLU A 22 1.55 12.83 2.11
C GLU A 22 1.07 12.61 0.68
N LEU A 23 1.75 11.76 -0.07
CA LEU A 23 1.34 11.43 -1.44
C LEU A 23 -0.06 10.81 -1.49
N LEU A 24 -0.38 9.94 -0.53
CA LEU A 24 -1.72 9.34 -0.45
C LEU A 24 -2.76 10.40 -0.14
N VAL A 25 -2.50 11.28 0.83
CA VAL A 25 -3.41 12.37 1.18
C VAL A 25 -3.70 13.24 -0.03
N ASP A 26 -2.66 13.65 -0.75
CA ASP A 26 -2.79 14.49 -1.93
C ASP A 26 -3.59 13.79 -3.05
N ALA A 27 -3.33 12.51 -3.28
CA ALA A 27 -3.98 11.77 -4.36
C ALA A 27 -5.43 11.41 -4.05
N ALA A 28 -5.73 11.05 -2.81
CA ALA A 28 -7.04 10.53 -2.43
C ALA A 28 -8.03 11.62 -1.98
N SER A 29 -7.54 12.76 -1.47
CA SER A 29 -8.42 13.83 -0.96
C SER A 29 -9.45 14.33 -1.97
N PRO A 30 -9.14 14.51 -3.28
CA PRO A 30 -10.13 14.94 -4.25
C PRO A 30 -11.07 13.83 -4.73
N LEU A 31 -10.82 12.58 -4.38
CA LEU A 31 -11.59 11.44 -4.86
C LEU A 31 -12.81 11.16 -4.00
N ALA A 32 -13.91 10.76 -4.63
CA ALA A 32 -15.06 10.21 -3.91
C ALA A 32 -14.66 8.85 -3.30
N PRO A 33 -14.93 8.62 -2.00
CA PRO A 33 -14.59 7.36 -1.37
C PRO A 33 -15.28 6.17 -2.06
N GLY A 34 -14.53 5.09 -2.20
CA GLY A 34 -14.97 3.83 -2.76
C GLY A 34 -14.26 2.69 -2.05
N ARG A 35 -13.85 1.68 -2.80
CA ARG A 35 -13.13 0.53 -2.28
C ARG A 35 -11.62 0.71 -2.47
N ALA A 36 -10.88 0.63 -1.37
CA ALA A 36 -9.43 0.84 -1.37
C ALA A 36 -8.67 -0.40 -0.89
N LEU A 37 -7.52 -0.65 -1.51
CA LEU A 37 -6.59 -1.72 -1.12
C LEU A 37 -5.26 -1.08 -0.72
N ASP A 38 -4.81 -1.37 0.50
CA ASP A 38 -3.50 -0.95 1.00
C ASP A 38 -2.57 -2.15 1.08
N LEU A 39 -1.62 -2.23 0.16
CA LEU A 39 -0.65 -3.32 0.05
C LEU A 39 0.60 -2.98 0.86
N ALA A 40 1.04 -3.92 1.72
CA ALA A 40 2.09 -3.70 2.71
C ALA A 40 1.71 -2.56 3.67
N CYS A 41 0.57 -2.72 4.30
CA CYS A 41 -0.07 -1.65 5.08
C CYS A 41 0.63 -1.33 6.41
N GLY A 42 1.51 -2.20 6.89
CA GLY A 42 2.10 -2.08 8.21
C GLY A 42 1.03 -2.02 9.31
N ALA A 43 1.24 -1.19 10.32
CA ALA A 43 0.27 -0.99 11.41
C ALA A 43 -0.90 -0.08 11.02
N GLY A 44 -1.00 0.33 9.76
CA GLY A 44 -2.22 0.88 9.19
C GLY A 44 -2.38 2.39 9.19
N ARG A 45 -1.29 3.17 9.24
CA ARG A 45 -1.39 4.65 9.19
C ARG A 45 -2.19 5.16 7.99
N ASN A 46 -2.00 4.54 6.83
CA ASN A 46 -2.69 4.91 5.60
C ASN A 46 -4.10 4.31 5.55
N ALA A 47 -4.25 3.04 5.94
CA ALA A 47 -5.53 2.36 5.94
C ALA A 47 -6.53 3.02 6.91
N VAL A 48 -6.09 3.39 8.10
CA VAL A 48 -6.92 4.09 9.09
C VAL A 48 -7.35 5.45 8.56
N TRP A 49 -6.44 6.22 7.95
CA TRP A 49 -6.76 7.52 7.37
C TRP A 49 -7.82 7.39 6.26
N LEU A 50 -7.67 6.41 5.36
CA LEU A 50 -8.66 6.13 4.33
C LEU A 50 -10.03 5.77 4.92
N GLY A 51 -10.04 4.89 5.92
CA GLY A 51 -11.27 4.50 6.60
C GLY A 51 -12.00 5.67 7.24
N GLN A 52 -11.26 6.59 7.85
CA GLN A 52 -11.81 7.81 8.44
C GLN A 52 -12.41 8.77 7.40
N ARG A 53 -11.97 8.65 6.14
CA ARG A 53 -12.49 9.40 5.00
C ARG A 53 -13.64 8.70 4.29
N GLY A 54 -14.12 7.59 4.80
CA GLY A 54 -15.27 6.87 4.27
C GLY A 54 -14.95 5.78 3.24
N TRP A 55 -13.67 5.48 3.01
CA TRP A 55 -13.28 4.38 2.14
C TRP A 55 -13.57 3.02 2.79
N ASN A 56 -14.01 2.07 1.99
CA ASN A 56 -14.10 0.67 2.38
C ASN A 56 -12.73 0.03 2.14
N VAL A 57 -11.98 -0.20 3.21
CA VAL A 57 -10.56 -0.53 3.12
C VAL A 57 -10.31 -2.01 3.36
N VAL A 58 -9.55 -2.62 2.45
CA VAL A 58 -8.86 -3.90 2.66
C VAL A 58 -7.38 -3.60 2.80
N ALA A 59 -6.76 -4.09 3.87
CA ALA A 59 -5.35 -3.85 4.16
C ALA A 59 -4.61 -5.17 4.33
N ILE A 60 -3.46 -5.29 3.69
CA ILE A 60 -2.68 -6.53 3.64
C ILE A 60 -1.25 -6.28 4.08
N ASP A 61 -0.74 -7.15 4.93
CA ASP A 61 0.68 -7.21 5.29
C ASP A 61 1.07 -8.64 5.65
N GLY A 62 2.31 -9.00 5.38
CA GLY A 62 2.84 -10.31 5.75
C GLY A 62 3.18 -10.42 7.24
N ALA A 63 3.38 -9.30 7.92
CA ALA A 63 3.71 -9.27 9.34
C ALA A 63 2.45 -9.37 10.20
N SER A 64 2.24 -10.51 10.86
CA SER A 64 1.04 -10.75 11.68
C SER A 64 0.91 -9.75 12.84
N GLU A 65 2.04 -9.28 13.40
CA GLU A 65 2.01 -8.27 14.46
C GLU A 65 1.54 -6.92 13.96
N ALA A 66 1.88 -6.54 12.74
CA ALA A 66 1.36 -5.33 12.11
C ALA A 66 -0.16 -5.39 11.97
N ILE A 67 -0.68 -6.50 11.47
CA ILE A 67 -2.13 -6.70 11.33
C ILE A 67 -2.83 -6.73 12.68
N ARG A 68 -2.22 -7.33 13.70
CA ARG A 68 -2.77 -7.31 15.05
C ARG A 68 -2.94 -5.87 15.55
N LEU A 69 -1.90 -5.04 15.38
CA LEU A 69 -1.93 -3.63 15.77
C LEU A 69 -2.99 -2.84 14.99
N LEU A 70 -3.12 -3.11 13.69
CA LEU A 70 -4.14 -2.46 12.87
C LEU A 70 -5.55 -2.82 13.33
N ARG A 71 -5.80 -4.08 13.61
CA ARG A 71 -7.10 -4.54 14.12
C ARG A 71 -7.47 -3.92 15.47
N GLU A 72 -6.47 -3.65 16.32
CA GLU A 72 -6.69 -2.92 17.57
C GLU A 72 -7.05 -1.45 17.32
N ARG A 73 -6.44 -0.84 16.29
CA ARG A 73 -6.68 0.58 15.98
C ARG A 73 -8.02 0.83 15.31
N ASP A 74 -8.43 -0.06 14.41
CA ASP A 74 -9.67 0.09 13.65
C ASP A 74 -10.19 -1.29 13.21
N ALA A 75 -11.14 -1.83 13.95
CA ALA A 75 -11.73 -3.13 13.66
C ALA A 75 -12.64 -3.13 12.42
N SER A 76 -12.98 -1.97 11.87
CA SER A 76 -13.81 -1.87 10.67
C SER A 76 -13.05 -2.14 9.38
N ILE A 77 -11.71 -2.11 9.43
CA ILE A 77 -10.85 -2.40 8.28
C ILE A 77 -10.74 -3.92 8.11
N ASP A 78 -10.91 -4.39 6.88
CA ASP A 78 -10.66 -5.79 6.51
C ASP A 78 -9.13 -6.00 6.42
N ALA A 79 -8.51 -6.28 7.55
CA ALA A 79 -7.07 -6.45 7.66
C ALA A 79 -6.70 -7.94 7.60
N ARG A 80 -5.78 -8.30 6.69
CA ARG A 80 -5.42 -9.69 6.44
C ARG A 80 -3.92 -9.90 6.44
N VAL A 81 -3.48 -11.01 7.02
CA VAL A 81 -2.09 -11.47 6.94
C VAL A 81 -1.93 -12.26 5.64
N ILE A 82 -1.20 -11.70 4.69
CA ILE A 82 -0.86 -12.36 3.44
C ILE A 82 0.61 -12.06 3.13
N ASP A 83 1.39 -13.10 2.87
CA ASP A 83 2.77 -12.94 2.43
C ASP A 83 2.78 -12.47 0.97
N LEU A 84 3.09 -11.19 0.77
CA LEU A 84 3.08 -10.55 -0.53
C LEU A 84 4.21 -11.06 -1.46
N GLU A 85 5.21 -11.74 -0.91
CA GLU A 85 6.36 -12.27 -1.65
C GLU A 85 6.26 -13.77 -1.92
N ALA A 86 5.16 -14.41 -1.56
CA ALA A 86 4.96 -15.84 -1.76
C ALA A 86 4.71 -16.24 -3.22
N GLY A 87 4.50 -15.27 -4.11
CA GLY A 87 4.32 -15.52 -5.55
C GLY A 87 2.90 -15.88 -5.96
N ALA A 88 1.97 -16.03 -5.03
CA ALA A 88 0.57 -16.26 -5.37
C ALA A 88 -0.11 -14.97 -5.82
N PRO A 89 -1.08 -15.03 -6.76
CA PRO A 89 -1.92 -13.88 -7.07
C PRO A 89 -2.68 -13.40 -5.84
N LEU A 90 -2.95 -12.10 -5.77
CA LEU A 90 -3.79 -11.56 -4.71
C LEU A 90 -5.21 -12.13 -4.80
N PRO A 91 -5.85 -12.44 -3.66
CA PRO A 91 -7.16 -13.10 -3.63
C PRO A 91 -8.32 -12.13 -3.90
N PHE A 92 -8.21 -11.35 -4.99
CA PHE A 92 -9.20 -10.39 -5.40
C PHE A 92 -9.46 -10.51 -6.89
N ASP A 93 -10.69 -10.23 -7.28
CA ASP A 93 -11.09 -10.20 -8.68
C ASP A 93 -10.41 -9.04 -9.43
N ASP A 94 -10.30 -9.18 -10.74
CA ASP A 94 -9.87 -8.10 -11.61
C ASP A 94 -10.79 -6.89 -11.43
N ALA A 95 -10.22 -5.70 -11.51
CA ALA A 95 -10.98 -4.44 -11.50
C ALA A 95 -11.93 -4.29 -10.31
N SER A 96 -11.51 -4.73 -9.12
CA SER A 96 -12.36 -4.74 -7.92
C SER A 96 -12.12 -3.59 -6.95
N PHE A 97 -11.11 -2.75 -7.20
CA PHE A 97 -10.78 -1.61 -6.33
C PHE A 97 -10.78 -0.28 -7.07
N ASP A 98 -11.23 0.77 -6.40
CA ASP A 98 -11.19 2.14 -6.89
C ASP A 98 -9.83 2.79 -6.66
N LEU A 99 -9.15 2.40 -5.60
CA LEU A 99 -7.83 2.91 -5.19
C LEU A 99 -6.96 1.75 -4.73
N VAL A 100 -5.71 1.70 -5.20
CA VAL A 100 -4.70 0.76 -4.70
C VAL A 100 -3.47 1.55 -4.27
N ALA A 101 -3.02 1.34 -3.04
CA ALA A 101 -1.84 2.01 -2.49
C ALA A 101 -0.71 0.99 -2.27
N ILE A 102 0.49 1.34 -2.75
CA ILE A 102 1.74 0.63 -2.47
C ILE A 102 2.74 1.69 -2.03
N LEU A 103 2.90 1.86 -0.71
CA LEU A 103 3.63 3.00 -0.17
C LEU A 103 4.88 2.53 0.58
N TYR A 104 6.03 2.87 0.02
CA TYR A 104 7.36 2.59 0.58
C TYR A 104 7.66 1.11 0.77
N TYR A 105 7.07 0.27 -0.09
CA TYR A 105 7.34 -1.15 -0.18
C TYR A 105 7.67 -1.51 -1.62
N LEU A 106 8.83 -2.13 -1.83
CA LEU A 106 9.26 -2.52 -3.17
C LEU A 106 9.25 -4.04 -3.32
N HIS A 107 8.28 -4.52 -4.07
CA HIS A 107 8.22 -5.88 -4.59
C HIS A 107 7.61 -5.79 -5.98
N ARG A 108 8.45 -5.83 -7.00
CA ARG A 108 8.06 -5.52 -8.39
C ARG A 108 6.88 -6.33 -8.93
N PRO A 109 6.71 -7.63 -8.60
CA PRO A 109 5.52 -8.37 -9.03
C PRO A 109 4.19 -7.77 -8.59
N LEU A 110 4.16 -6.97 -7.52
CA LEU A 110 2.94 -6.29 -7.07
C LEU A 110 2.46 -5.21 -8.03
N PHE A 111 3.33 -4.67 -8.88
CA PHE A 111 2.94 -3.63 -9.84
C PHE A 111 1.88 -4.18 -10.81
N ALA A 112 2.11 -5.37 -11.36
CA ALA A 112 1.15 -6.02 -12.24
C ALA A 112 -0.15 -6.39 -11.52
N GLU A 113 -0.06 -6.86 -10.28
CA GLU A 113 -1.24 -7.18 -9.47
C GLU A 113 -2.06 -5.94 -9.13
N ALA A 114 -1.41 -4.83 -8.81
CA ALA A 114 -2.11 -3.55 -8.58
C ALA A 114 -2.88 -3.12 -9.85
N GLN A 115 -2.26 -3.24 -11.02
CA GLN A 115 -2.91 -2.93 -12.29
C GLN A 115 -4.08 -3.87 -12.59
N ARG A 116 -3.97 -5.14 -12.20
CA ARG A 116 -5.05 -6.12 -12.40
C ARG A 116 -6.27 -5.81 -11.55
N VAL A 117 -6.06 -5.50 -10.27
CA VAL A 117 -7.16 -5.35 -9.30
C VAL A 117 -7.77 -3.95 -9.26
N VAL A 118 -7.08 -2.93 -9.76
CA VAL A 118 -7.67 -1.60 -9.90
C VAL A 118 -8.65 -1.57 -11.07
N ARG A 119 -9.80 -0.93 -10.89
CA ARG A 119 -10.77 -0.77 -11.98
C ARG A 119 -10.27 0.21 -13.05
N PRO A 120 -10.77 0.11 -14.30
CA PRO A 120 -10.53 1.16 -15.28
C PRO A 120 -10.99 2.53 -14.75
N GLY A 121 -10.12 3.54 -14.88
CA GLY A 121 -10.37 4.86 -14.30
C GLY A 121 -10.10 4.97 -12.81
N GLY A 122 -9.70 3.89 -12.14
CA GLY A 122 -9.26 3.92 -10.76
C GLY A 122 -7.86 4.52 -10.60
N THR A 123 -7.39 4.58 -9.37
CA THR A 123 -6.13 5.24 -9.03
C THR A 123 -5.18 4.28 -8.35
N ILE A 124 -3.91 4.29 -8.77
CA ILE A 124 -2.82 3.62 -8.06
C ILE A 124 -1.91 4.70 -7.47
N VAL A 125 -1.69 4.63 -6.16
CA VAL A 125 -0.75 5.50 -5.47
C VAL A 125 0.46 4.66 -5.10
N CYS A 126 1.60 4.96 -5.68
CA CYS A 126 2.82 4.17 -5.48
C CYS A 126 3.99 5.09 -5.15
N ALA A 127 4.68 4.77 -4.06
CA ALA A 127 5.90 5.47 -3.69
C ALA A 127 6.96 4.45 -3.28
N VAL A 128 8.16 4.63 -3.79
CA VAL A 128 9.31 3.77 -3.49
C VAL A 128 10.54 4.63 -3.23
N LYS A 129 11.54 4.06 -2.58
CA LYS A 129 12.82 4.74 -2.39
C LYS A 129 13.61 4.76 -3.69
N MET A 130 14.25 5.90 -3.96
CA MET A 130 15.16 6.07 -5.10
C MET A 130 16.64 5.81 -4.73
N ARG A 131 16.91 5.62 -3.44
CA ARG A 131 18.27 5.39 -2.91
C ARG A 131 18.23 4.26 -1.88
N GLY A 132 19.39 3.65 -1.63
CA GLY A 132 19.55 2.56 -0.69
C GLY A 132 19.50 1.19 -1.36
N THR A 133 19.46 0.14 -0.56
CA THR A 133 19.52 -1.26 -1.03
C THR A 133 18.27 -1.63 -1.83
N TYR A 134 17.09 -1.24 -1.34
CA TYR A 134 15.82 -1.49 -2.00
C TYR A 134 15.37 -0.20 -2.69
N ARG A 135 15.66 -0.09 -3.97
CA ARG A 135 15.38 1.11 -4.77
C ARG A 135 14.97 0.75 -6.18
N VAL A 136 14.28 1.68 -6.83
CA VAL A 136 14.02 1.61 -8.27
C VAL A 136 15.00 2.51 -9.03
N ARG A 137 15.21 2.18 -10.30
CA ARG A 137 15.98 3.05 -11.22
C ARG A 137 15.14 4.28 -11.57
N PRO A 138 15.77 5.42 -11.89
CA PRO A 138 15.05 6.57 -12.43
C PRO A 138 14.17 6.15 -13.63
N GLY A 139 12.89 6.52 -13.59
CA GLY A 139 11.93 6.20 -14.64
C GLY A 139 11.33 4.79 -14.57
N GLU A 140 11.80 3.92 -13.69
CA GLU A 140 11.31 2.54 -13.59
C GLU A 140 9.82 2.47 -13.25
N LEU A 141 9.33 3.28 -12.30
CA LEU A 141 7.91 3.32 -11.96
C LEU A 141 7.05 3.79 -13.12
N ALA A 142 7.48 4.84 -13.82
CA ALA A 142 6.76 5.32 -14.99
C ALA A 142 6.68 4.25 -16.08
N ALA A 143 7.76 3.49 -16.28
CA ALA A 143 7.79 2.39 -17.23
C ALA A 143 6.89 1.21 -16.80
N ALA A 144 6.91 0.88 -15.49
CA ALA A 144 6.09 -0.21 -14.95
C ALA A 144 4.59 0.05 -15.11
N PHE A 145 4.18 1.31 -15.05
CA PHE A 145 2.79 1.75 -15.22
C PHE A 145 2.56 2.45 -16.57
N ALA A 146 3.33 2.07 -17.58
CA ALA A 146 3.14 2.59 -18.94
C ALA A 146 1.72 2.33 -19.43
N GLY A 147 1.10 3.33 -20.05
CA GLY A 147 -0.31 3.29 -20.46
C GLY A 147 -1.27 3.88 -19.43
N SER A 148 -0.78 4.17 -18.22
CA SER A 148 -1.55 4.87 -17.19
C SER A 148 -1.26 6.36 -17.21
N GLU A 149 -2.24 7.17 -16.86
CA GLU A 149 -2.03 8.61 -16.66
C GLU A 149 -1.25 8.83 -15.36
N ILE A 150 -0.15 9.56 -15.43
CA ILE A 150 0.64 9.90 -14.24
C ILE A 150 0.25 11.29 -13.77
N VAL A 151 -0.42 11.35 -12.62
CA VAL A 151 -0.94 12.60 -12.06
C VAL A 151 0.11 13.35 -11.25
N ALA A 152 0.98 12.64 -10.55
CA ALA A 152 2.02 13.26 -9.72
C ALA A 152 3.32 12.46 -9.74
N ARG A 153 4.43 13.18 -9.76
CA ARG A 153 5.76 12.61 -9.61
C ARG A 153 6.50 13.39 -8.55
N ARG A 154 6.99 12.68 -7.55
CA ARG A 154 7.84 13.29 -6.51
C ARG A 154 9.06 12.41 -6.31
N PRO A 155 10.28 13.01 -6.25
CA PRO A 155 11.45 12.29 -5.78
C PRO A 155 11.21 11.88 -4.33
N VAL A 156 11.51 10.61 -4.01
CA VAL A 156 11.37 10.08 -2.66
C VAL A 156 12.77 9.77 -2.13
N GLY A 157 13.05 10.19 -0.90
CA GLY A 157 14.33 9.90 -0.25
C GLY A 157 15.46 10.85 -0.62
N SER A 158 15.12 12.07 -1.01
CA SER A 158 16.10 13.15 -1.17
C SER A 158 16.57 13.66 0.20
#